data_9a458c472bd975b3da42aee88ffa26e8
#
_entry.id   9a458c472bd975b3da42aee88ffa26e8
#
_cell.length_a   1.000
_cell.length_b   1.000
_cell.length_c   1.000
_cell.angle_alpha   90.00
_cell.angle_beta   90.00
_cell.angle_gamma   90.00
#
_symmetry.space_group_name_H-M   'P 1'
#
loop_
_entity.id
_entity.type
_entity.pdbx_description
1 polymer ?
#
loop_
_entity_poly.entity_id
_entity_poly.type
_entity_poly.pdbx_seq_one_letter_code
_entity_poly.pdbx_strand_id
1 'polypeptide(L)'
;MKIIKTKFIYINGEYKENLAVAFDNKIVEISPLEGLVNRYKDAEVTNYEENLILYPGFINPHVHLEFSANRATLALGDFISWLYSVIEHRDELLERLNLDIMEFAIKQMLKSGVTTFGEISSFGASLQACVNTPLRVVYFNEAIGSNPAIIDALFSDFKQRVFESQKYANERFYPAVAIHSPYSVHPFLLREVLRIAKEEEMLVSTHFLESKAEREWLESNSGEFAEFFKKFFNATKAVNTIEEFIKAFRGIHTLFTHCTQATKEEIKEIEKEGNFITHCPRSNRLLNSGKLDINEINNLTLATDGLSSNYSLSLLDELKAALMLHSDIPPKKLALNLIEAVTTKASKALNMPIGEIKEGNFADFAIFELPSDLEYSDSGSLALLSITHSKEAKAVYINGEKLF
;
A
#
# COMPACT_ATOMS: atom_id res chain seq x y z
N MET A 1 -26.36 1.18 16.52
CA MET A 1 -25.36 0.32 17.20
C MET A 1 -25.42 -1.09 16.64
N LYS A 2 -24.28 -1.65 16.29
CA LYS A 2 -24.10 -3.02 15.83
C LYS A 2 -23.14 -3.74 16.77
N ILE A 3 -23.26 -5.05 16.93
CA ILE A 3 -22.34 -5.90 17.71
C ILE A 3 -21.94 -7.07 16.82
N ILE A 4 -20.64 -7.30 16.69
CA ILE A 4 -20.10 -8.44 15.95
C ILE A 4 -19.28 -9.33 16.88
N LYS A 5 -19.50 -10.65 16.77
CA LYS A 5 -18.71 -11.68 17.46
C LYS A 5 -18.22 -12.70 16.44
N THR A 6 -16.95 -13.02 16.53
CA THR A 6 -16.29 -14.15 15.85
C THR A 6 -15.59 -15.02 16.89
N LYS A 7 -15.06 -16.15 16.49
CA LYS A 7 -14.29 -17.01 17.41
C LYS A 7 -13.04 -16.30 17.91
N PHE A 8 -12.32 -15.62 17.02
CA PHE A 8 -11.11 -14.86 17.34
C PHE A 8 -11.26 -13.42 16.88
N ILE A 9 -10.67 -12.52 17.66
CA ILE A 9 -10.46 -11.10 17.29
C ILE A 9 -8.98 -10.82 17.38
N TYR A 10 -8.40 -10.26 16.30
CA TYR A 10 -7.00 -9.84 16.28
C TYR A 10 -6.84 -8.45 16.91
N ILE A 11 -6.17 -8.40 18.06
CA ILE A 11 -5.93 -7.16 18.83
C ILE A 11 -4.46 -7.11 19.24
N ASN A 12 -3.75 -6.06 18.84
CA ASN A 12 -2.36 -5.81 19.26
C ASN A 12 -1.40 -7.00 19.08
N GLY A 13 -1.44 -7.67 17.92
CA GLY A 13 -0.57 -8.81 17.63
C GLY A 13 -1.03 -10.15 18.22
N GLU A 14 -2.15 -10.19 18.95
CA GLU A 14 -2.68 -11.38 19.59
C GLU A 14 -4.10 -11.70 19.12
N TYR A 15 -4.46 -12.98 19.16
CA TYR A 15 -5.81 -13.46 18.86
C TYR A 15 -6.54 -13.74 20.18
N LYS A 16 -7.59 -12.96 20.42
CA LYS A 16 -8.42 -13.05 21.64
C LYS A 16 -9.69 -13.79 21.35
N GLU A 17 -10.08 -14.69 22.25
CA GLU A 17 -11.36 -15.39 22.25
C GLU A 17 -12.35 -14.74 23.22
N ASN A 18 -13.63 -15.11 23.11
CA ASN A 18 -14.70 -14.71 24.02
C ASN A 18 -14.95 -13.18 24.09
N LEU A 19 -14.50 -12.42 23.09
CA LEU A 19 -14.80 -11.00 22.93
C LEU A 19 -15.76 -10.78 21.76
N ALA A 20 -16.40 -9.62 21.79
CA ALA A 20 -17.19 -9.05 20.71
C ALA A 20 -16.89 -7.56 20.60
N VAL A 21 -17.24 -6.96 19.48
CA VAL A 21 -17.02 -5.53 19.20
C VAL A 21 -18.37 -4.86 19.00
N ALA A 22 -18.66 -3.83 19.80
CA ALA A 22 -19.78 -2.92 19.60
C ALA A 22 -19.31 -1.70 18.80
N PHE A 23 -20.05 -1.33 17.75
CA PHE A 23 -19.66 -0.28 16.83
C PHE A 23 -20.87 0.38 16.13
N ASP A 24 -20.64 1.59 15.66
CA ASP A 24 -21.40 2.25 14.59
C ASP A 24 -20.42 2.53 13.44
N ASN A 25 -20.14 3.78 13.10
CA ASN A 25 -19.05 4.13 12.16
C ASN A 25 -17.66 4.00 12.81
N LYS A 26 -17.61 3.99 14.14
CA LYS A 26 -16.40 3.77 14.96
C LYS A 26 -16.62 2.65 15.96
N ILE A 27 -15.51 2.06 16.39
CA ILE A 27 -15.51 1.07 17.46
C ILE A 27 -15.81 1.78 18.77
N VAL A 28 -16.86 1.32 19.46
CA VAL A 28 -17.36 1.92 20.71
C VAL A 28 -16.86 1.15 21.93
N GLU A 29 -16.90 -0.18 21.89
CA GLU A 29 -16.49 -1.02 23.02
C GLU A 29 -16.09 -2.43 22.57
N ILE A 30 -15.10 -3.01 23.25
CA ILE A 30 -14.63 -4.38 23.06
C ILE A 30 -14.79 -5.11 24.40
N SER A 31 -15.70 -6.09 24.47
CA SER A 31 -16.06 -6.76 25.71
C SER A 31 -16.71 -8.11 25.42
N PRO A 32 -16.89 -9.02 26.40
CA PRO A 32 -17.69 -10.23 26.20
C PRO A 32 -19.10 -9.90 25.70
N LEU A 33 -19.62 -10.73 24.77
CA LEU A 33 -20.90 -10.50 24.08
C LEU A 33 -22.05 -10.24 25.05
N GLU A 34 -22.19 -11.04 26.13
CA GLU A 34 -23.25 -10.89 27.12
C GLU A 34 -23.26 -9.48 27.75
N GLY A 35 -22.08 -8.95 28.07
CA GLY A 35 -21.93 -7.62 28.60
C GLY A 35 -22.38 -6.52 27.62
N LEU A 36 -22.01 -6.67 26.32
CA LEU A 36 -22.41 -5.73 25.27
C LEU A 36 -23.92 -5.76 25.03
N VAL A 37 -24.53 -6.93 24.91
CA VAL A 37 -25.98 -7.08 24.70
C VAL A 37 -26.77 -6.47 25.86
N ASN A 38 -26.31 -6.62 27.10
CA ASN A 38 -26.96 -6.03 28.27
C ASN A 38 -26.90 -4.50 28.28
N ARG A 39 -25.79 -3.89 27.77
CA ARG A 39 -25.63 -2.43 27.67
C ARG A 39 -26.34 -1.83 26.45
N TYR A 40 -26.26 -2.48 25.33
CA TYR A 40 -26.78 -2.02 24.03
C TYR A 40 -27.98 -2.87 23.60
N LYS A 41 -29.10 -2.76 24.33
CA LYS A 41 -30.30 -3.63 24.19
C LYS A 41 -30.91 -3.62 22.80
N ASP A 42 -30.79 -2.50 22.09
CA ASP A 42 -31.34 -2.33 20.72
C ASP A 42 -30.30 -2.53 19.62
N ALA A 43 -29.14 -3.08 19.96
CA ALA A 43 -28.09 -3.34 18.97
C ALA A 43 -28.43 -4.52 18.07
N GLU A 44 -28.12 -4.37 16.77
CA GLU A 44 -28.11 -5.49 15.83
C GLU A 44 -26.91 -6.40 16.13
N VAL A 45 -27.18 -7.66 16.48
CA VAL A 45 -26.13 -8.61 16.85
C VAL A 45 -25.86 -9.59 15.71
N THR A 46 -24.63 -9.59 15.20
CA THR A 46 -24.12 -10.62 14.28
C THR A 46 -23.16 -11.53 15.04
N ASN A 47 -23.61 -12.73 15.36
CA ASN A 47 -22.81 -13.77 16.01
C ASN A 47 -22.47 -14.86 15.00
N TYR A 48 -21.21 -14.93 14.60
CA TYR A 48 -20.71 -16.00 13.74
C TYR A 48 -20.29 -17.19 14.60
N GLU A 49 -20.95 -18.33 14.40
CA GLU A 49 -20.64 -19.61 15.08
C GLU A 49 -19.48 -20.35 14.42
N GLU A 50 -19.11 -19.96 13.21
CA GLU A 50 -18.05 -20.55 12.40
C GLU A 50 -16.65 -20.21 12.96
N ASN A 51 -15.63 -20.93 12.49
CA ASN A 51 -14.23 -20.72 12.88
C ASN A 51 -13.64 -19.51 12.17
N LEU A 52 -14.05 -18.30 12.57
CA LEU A 52 -13.70 -17.03 11.93
C LEU A 52 -12.77 -16.17 12.80
N ILE A 53 -11.95 -15.40 12.11
CA ILE A 53 -11.15 -14.32 12.71
C ILE A 53 -11.65 -12.97 12.21
N LEU A 54 -11.89 -12.04 13.15
CA LEU A 54 -12.09 -10.63 12.87
C LEU A 54 -10.74 -9.92 12.91
N TYR A 55 -10.32 -9.40 11.78
CA TYR A 55 -9.19 -8.48 11.66
C TYR A 55 -9.68 -7.04 11.51
N PRO A 56 -8.87 -6.02 11.90
CA PRO A 56 -9.05 -4.70 11.33
C PRO A 56 -8.90 -4.80 9.80
N GLY A 57 -9.57 -3.96 9.07
CA GLY A 57 -9.45 -3.94 7.61
C GLY A 57 -7.99 -3.84 7.16
N PHE A 58 -7.62 -4.62 6.15
CA PHE A 58 -6.27 -4.59 5.60
C PHE A 58 -6.03 -3.28 4.84
N ILE A 59 -4.79 -2.85 4.84
CA ILE A 59 -4.34 -1.61 4.22
C ILE A 59 -3.31 -1.93 3.14
N ASN A 60 -3.56 -1.49 1.91
CA ASN A 60 -2.66 -1.60 0.76
C ASN A 60 -2.09 -0.22 0.43
N PRO A 61 -0.93 0.20 0.97
CA PRO A 61 -0.50 1.59 0.93
C PRO A 61 0.10 2.05 -0.42
N HIS A 62 0.18 1.17 -1.43
CA HIS A 62 0.79 1.51 -2.73
C HIS A 62 0.17 0.71 -3.88
N VAL A 63 -0.60 1.41 -4.72
CA VAL A 63 -1.30 0.85 -5.88
C VAL A 63 -1.23 1.85 -7.04
N HIS A 64 -1.19 1.35 -8.28
CA HIS A 64 -1.33 2.15 -9.50
C HIS A 64 -2.55 1.68 -10.29
N LEU A 65 -3.73 2.25 -10.04
CA LEU A 65 -4.96 1.90 -10.76
C LEU A 65 -4.92 2.31 -12.23
N GLU A 66 -4.12 3.31 -12.57
CA GLU A 66 -3.96 3.80 -13.94
C GLU A 66 -3.37 2.75 -14.90
N PHE A 67 -2.78 1.68 -14.37
CA PHE A 67 -2.31 0.53 -15.15
C PHE A 67 -3.27 -0.68 -15.13
N SER A 68 -4.50 -0.53 -14.63
CA SER A 68 -5.46 -1.64 -14.50
C SER A 68 -5.94 -2.21 -15.85
N ALA A 69 -5.75 -1.52 -16.96
CA ALA A 69 -6.03 -2.03 -18.29
C ALA A 69 -4.96 -3.01 -18.82
N ASN A 70 -3.82 -3.17 -18.12
CA ASN A 70 -2.78 -4.11 -18.51
C ASN A 70 -3.28 -5.56 -18.41
N ARG A 71 -3.12 -6.32 -19.48
CA ARG A 71 -3.44 -7.75 -19.58
C ARG A 71 -2.29 -8.49 -20.22
N ALA A 72 -1.15 -8.52 -19.53
CA ALA A 72 0.10 -9.08 -20.02
C ALA A 72 0.65 -8.39 -21.30
N THR A 73 0.35 -7.10 -21.49
CA THR A 73 0.89 -6.29 -22.59
C THR A 73 2.33 -5.90 -22.30
N LEU A 74 2.64 -5.58 -21.03
CA LEU A 74 3.96 -5.13 -20.62
C LEU A 74 4.91 -6.32 -20.39
N ALA A 75 6.21 -6.10 -20.66
CA ALA A 75 7.24 -7.10 -20.46
C ALA A 75 7.46 -7.41 -18.98
N LEU A 76 7.74 -8.66 -18.66
CA LEU A 76 8.11 -9.11 -17.30
C LEU A 76 9.46 -9.82 -17.35
N GLY A 77 10.09 -10.00 -16.18
CA GLY A 77 11.35 -10.73 -16.03
C GLY A 77 12.60 -9.86 -16.00
N ASP A 78 12.50 -8.60 -16.39
CA ASP A 78 13.58 -7.62 -16.36
C ASP A 78 13.04 -6.20 -16.28
N PHE A 79 13.59 -5.38 -15.34
CA PHE A 79 13.10 -4.02 -15.05
C PHE A 79 13.22 -3.09 -16.26
N ILE A 80 14.34 -3.12 -16.97
CA ILE A 80 14.60 -2.22 -18.10
C ILE A 80 13.71 -2.58 -19.30
N SER A 81 13.56 -3.87 -19.61
CA SER A 81 12.64 -4.34 -20.63
C SER A 81 11.19 -3.94 -20.33
N TRP A 82 10.79 -4.04 -19.06
CA TRP A 82 9.49 -3.56 -18.59
C TRP A 82 9.34 -2.06 -18.79
N LEU A 83 10.35 -1.25 -18.40
CA LEU A 83 10.29 0.21 -18.52
C LEU A 83 10.18 0.67 -19.98
N TYR A 84 10.90 0.01 -20.90
CA TYR A 84 10.74 0.25 -22.34
C TYR A 84 9.32 -0.07 -22.81
N SER A 85 8.75 -1.20 -22.36
CA SER A 85 7.40 -1.60 -22.76
C SER A 85 6.33 -0.66 -22.17
N VAL A 86 6.54 -0.10 -20.98
CA VAL A 86 5.66 0.95 -20.40
C VAL A 86 5.64 2.18 -21.31
N ILE A 87 6.80 2.66 -21.75
CA ILE A 87 6.88 3.84 -22.64
C ILE A 87 6.20 3.55 -23.98
N GLU A 88 6.38 2.36 -24.53
CA GLU A 88 5.84 1.95 -25.83
C GLU A 88 4.30 1.82 -25.79
N HIS A 89 3.75 1.25 -24.72
CA HIS A 89 2.32 0.90 -24.64
C HIS A 89 1.48 1.81 -23.73
N ARG A 90 2.10 2.75 -23.01
CA ARG A 90 1.40 3.60 -22.04
C ARG A 90 0.15 4.26 -22.59
N ASP A 91 0.27 4.90 -23.76
CA ASP A 91 -0.82 5.67 -24.35
C ASP A 91 -1.96 4.75 -24.77
N GLU A 92 -1.67 3.58 -25.35
CA GLU A 92 -2.66 2.52 -25.65
C GLU A 92 -3.37 2.03 -24.38
N LEU A 93 -2.62 1.80 -23.31
CA LEU A 93 -3.19 1.34 -22.04
C LEU A 93 -4.08 2.39 -21.39
N LEU A 94 -3.72 3.68 -21.46
CA LEU A 94 -4.54 4.78 -20.97
C LEU A 94 -5.83 4.97 -21.81
N GLU A 95 -5.76 4.82 -23.13
CA GLU A 95 -6.95 4.84 -23.99
C GLU A 95 -7.93 3.71 -23.69
N ARG A 96 -7.44 2.55 -23.30
CA ARG A 96 -8.25 1.38 -22.92
C ARG A 96 -8.77 1.45 -21.48
N LEU A 97 -8.17 2.31 -20.65
CA LEU A 97 -8.56 2.47 -19.26
C LEU A 97 -9.94 3.13 -19.17
N ASN A 98 -10.79 2.59 -18.33
CA ASN A 98 -12.10 3.16 -18.04
C ASN A 98 -12.50 2.87 -16.59
N LEU A 99 -13.60 3.47 -16.16
CA LEU A 99 -14.06 3.37 -14.78
C LEU A 99 -14.34 1.91 -14.37
N ASP A 100 -14.99 1.13 -15.22
CA ASP A 100 -15.36 -0.28 -14.93
C ASP A 100 -14.10 -1.15 -14.65
N ILE A 101 -13.03 -0.93 -15.42
CA ILE A 101 -11.75 -1.64 -15.23
C ILE A 101 -11.12 -1.30 -13.88
N MET A 102 -11.13 -0.02 -13.50
CA MET A 102 -10.58 0.42 -12.21
C MET A 102 -11.46 -0.05 -11.04
N GLU A 103 -12.78 0.04 -11.16
CA GLU A 103 -13.71 -0.48 -10.15
C GLU A 103 -13.57 -2.00 -9.97
N PHE A 104 -13.35 -2.74 -11.05
CA PHE A 104 -13.04 -4.18 -10.98
C PHE A 104 -11.74 -4.45 -10.21
N ALA A 105 -10.70 -3.66 -10.45
CA ALA A 105 -9.42 -3.76 -9.73
C ALA A 105 -9.60 -3.44 -8.23
N ILE A 106 -10.36 -2.39 -7.90
CA ILE A 106 -10.71 -2.05 -6.51
C ILE A 106 -11.51 -3.19 -5.85
N LYS A 107 -12.42 -3.83 -6.57
CA LYS A 107 -13.18 -4.97 -6.04
C LYS A 107 -12.30 -6.18 -5.73
N GLN A 108 -11.20 -6.39 -6.46
CA GLN A 108 -10.22 -7.44 -6.10
C GLN A 108 -9.54 -7.14 -4.75
N MET A 109 -9.18 -5.87 -4.51
CA MET A 109 -8.64 -5.45 -3.21
C MET A 109 -9.66 -5.68 -2.09
N LEU A 110 -10.91 -5.23 -2.27
CA LEU A 110 -11.98 -5.41 -1.30
C LEU A 110 -12.16 -6.89 -0.93
N LYS A 111 -12.21 -7.80 -1.91
CA LYS A 111 -12.32 -9.25 -1.70
C LYS A 111 -11.14 -9.83 -0.93
N SER A 112 -9.97 -9.24 -1.01
CA SER A 112 -8.80 -9.65 -0.21
C SER A 112 -8.78 -9.08 1.21
N GLY A 113 -9.84 -8.38 1.64
CA GLY A 113 -9.98 -7.79 2.96
C GLY A 113 -9.44 -6.36 3.08
N VAL A 114 -9.05 -5.73 1.96
CA VAL A 114 -8.58 -4.33 1.96
C VAL A 114 -9.75 -3.38 2.15
N THR A 115 -9.63 -2.49 3.12
CA THR A 115 -10.57 -1.40 3.40
C THR A 115 -10.00 -0.02 3.08
N THR A 116 -8.66 0.06 3.00
CA THR A 116 -7.94 1.31 2.72
C THR A 116 -6.80 1.04 1.75
N PHE A 117 -6.61 1.93 0.76
CA PHE A 117 -5.46 1.84 -0.13
C PHE A 117 -4.87 3.21 -0.45
N GLY A 118 -3.57 3.21 -0.80
CA GLY A 118 -2.84 4.37 -1.31
C GLY A 118 -2.73 4.27 -2.83
N GLU A 119 -3.45 5.12 -3.54
CA GLU A 119 -3.38 5.23 -5.00
C GLU A 119 -2.26 6.17 -5.41
N ILE A 120 -1.37 5.72 -6.28
CA ILE A 120 -0.34 6.55 -6.91
C ILE A 120 -0.81 6.95 -8.31
N SER A 121 -1.24 8.19 -8.46
CA SER A 121 -1.81 8.70 -9.70
C SER A 121 -0.86 9.62 -10.43
N SER A 122 -0.33 9.16 -11.55
CA SER A 122 0.61 9.92 -12.40
C SER A 122 -0.11 10.89 -13.34
N PHE A 123 -1.35 10.58 -13.74
CA PHE A 123 -2.08 11.31 -14.77
C PHE A 123 -3.42 11.90 -14.31
N GLY A 124 -3.89 11.55 -13.11
CA GLY A 124 -5.20 11.97 -12.60
C GLY A 124 -6.37 11.12 -13.12
N ALA A 125 -6.12 10.10 -13.93
CA ALA A 125 -7.16 9.29 -14.57
C ALA A 125 -7.94 8.40 -13.57
N SER A 126 -7.37 8.06 -12.43
CA SER A 126 -7.99 7.24 -11.39
C SER A 126 -8.86 8.03 -10.41
N LEU A 127 -8.87 9.37 -10.46
CA LEU A 127 -9.54 10.22 -9.47
C LEU A 127 -11.01 9.83 -9.27
N GLN A 128 -11.77 9.69 -10.35
CA GLN A 128 -13.20 9.39 -10.25
C GLN A 128 -13.47 8.01 -9.66
N ALA A 129 -12.68 6.98 -9.99
CA ALA A 129 -12.80 5.65 -9.41
C ALA A 129 -12.50 5.69 -7.90
N CYS A 130 -11.50 6.48 -7.49
CA CYS A 130 -11.13 6.67 -6.10
C CYS A 130 -12.17 7.45 -5.28
N VAL A 131 -12.84 8.41 -5.89
CA VAL A 131 -13.93 9.18 -5.24
C VAL A 131 -15.20 8.33 -5.08
N ASN A 132 -15.51 7.49 -6.06
CA ASN A 132 -16.74 6.68 -6.08
C ASN A 132 -16.68 5.44 -5.17
N THR A 133 -15.50 4.94 -4.86
CA THR A 133 -15.37 3.71 -4.08
C THR A 133 -15.81 3.89 -2.62
N PRO A 134 -16.39 2.86 -1.99
CA PRO A 134 -16.65 2.87 -0.54
C PRO A 134 -15.37 2.73 0.30
N LEU A 135 -14.24 2.28 -0.28
CA LEU A 135 -12.97 2.14 0.42
C LEU A 135 -12.42 3.50 0.83
N ARG A 136 -11.55 3.51 1.85
CA ARG A 136 -10.73 4.70 2.14
C ARG A 136 -9.59 4.78 1.15
N VAL A 137 -9.32 5.99 0.69
CA VAL A 137 -8.26 6.25 -0.30
C VAL A 137 -7.33 7.34 0.21
N VAL A 138 -6.05 7.06 0.22
CA VAL A 138 -5.01 8.08 0.23
C VAL A 138 -4.58 8.28 -1.20
N TYR A 139 -4.91 9.43 -1.77
CA TYR A 139 -4.72 9.72 -3.19
C TYR A 139 -3.44 10.50 -3.39
N PHE A 140 -2.37 9.82 -3.74
CA PHE A 140 -1.07 10.39 -3.98
C PHE A 140 -0.97 10.95 -5.40
N ASN A 141 -1.07 12.28 -5.54
CA ASN A 141 -0.78 12.95 -6.80
C ASN A 141 0.72 12.85 -7.08
N GLU A 142 1.11 12.15 -8.14
CA GLU A 142 2.51 11.86 -8.40
C GLU A 142 3.18 12.95 -9.23
N ALA A 143 4.32 13.43 -8.76
CA ALA A 143 5.21 14.29 -9.51
C ALA A 143 6.28 13.45 -10.21
N ILE A 144 6.36 13.58 -11.54
CA ILE A 144 7.32 12.90 -12.40
C ILE A 144 7.87 13.87 -13.44
N GLY A 145 9.17 13.79 -13.73
CA GLY A 145 9.85 14.51 -14.80
C GLY A 145 11.21 15.06 -14.40
N SER A 146 12.21 14.69 -15.19
CA SER A 146 13.62 15.07 -14.99
C SER A 146 14.12 16.14 -16.01
N ASN A 147 13.30 16.45 -17.05
CA ASN A 147 13.70 17.39 -18.08
C ASN A 147 13.51 18.86 -17.62
N PRO A 148 14.59 19.65 -17.45
CA PRO A 148 14.50 21.03 -16.98
C PRO A 148 13.77 21.96 -17.96
N ALA A 149 13.71 21.62 -19.25
CA ALA A 149 13.08 22.48 -20.27
C ALA A 149 11.55 22.58 -20.12
N ILE A 150 10.89 21.61 -19.47
CA ILE A 150 9.44 21.55 -19.29
C ILE A 150 9.02 21.52 -17.82
N ILE A 151 9.96 21.81 -16.90
CA ILE A 151 9.73 21.64 -15.48
C ILE A 151 8.59 22.50 -14.92
N ASP A 152 8.45 23.73 -15.43
CA ASP A 152 7.38 24.64 -15.01
C ASP A 152 6.01 24.14 -15.43
N ALA A 153 5.89 23.53 -16.63
CA ALA A 153 4.66 22.93 -17.11
C ALA A 153 4.29 21.68 -16.26
N LEU A 154 5.28 20.83 -15.97
CA LEU A 154 5.08 19.65 -15.11
C LEU A 154 4.66 20.03 -13.69
N PHE A 155 5.28 21.06 -13.12
CA PHE A 155 4.90 21.55 -11.78
C PHE A 155 3.51 22.20 -11.78
N SER A 156 3.15 22.91 -12.85
CA SER A 156 1.81 23.51 -13.00
C SER A 156 0.73 22.42 -13.11
N ASP A 157 0.94 21.38 -13.92
CA ASP A 157 0.03 20.23 -14.03
C ASP A 157 -0.10 19.50 -12.69
N PHE A 158 1.01 19.20 -12.02
CA PHE A 158 1.01 18.60 -10.70
C PHE A 158 0.15 19.39 -9.70
N LYS A 159 0.34 20.71 -9.61
CA LYS A 159 -0.46 21.59 -8.73
C LYS A 159 -1.95 21.53 -9.07
N GLN A 160 -2.29 21.50 -10.37
CA GLN A 160 -3.67 21.42 -10.81
C GLN A 160 -4.31 20.10 -10.34
N ARG A 161 -3.62 18.95 -10.46
CA ARG A 161 -4.10 17.65 -10.00
C ARG A 161 -4.27 17.61 -8.46
N VAL A 162 -3.33 18.18 -7.71
CA VAL A 162 -3.46 18.33 -6.25
C VAL A 162 -4.71 19.16 -5.91
N PHE A 163 -4.87 20.32 -6.54
CA PHE A 163 -6.04 21.18 -6.32
C PHE A 163 -7.36 20.48 -6.65
N GLU A 164 -7.42 19.72 -7.75
CA GLU A 164 -8.61 18.95 -8.13
C GLU A 164 -8.93 17.87 -7.09
N SER A 165 -7.93 17.11 -6.64
CA SER A 165 -8.12 16.05 -5.64
C SER A 165 -8.56 16.62 -4.28
N GLN A 166 -8.06 17.79 -3.86
CA GLN A 166 -8.44 18.44 -2.61
C GLN A 166 -9.93 18.79 -2.51
N LYS A 167 -10.61 18.97 -3.63
CA LYS A 167 -12.08 19.23 -3.65
C LYS A 167 -12.90 18.07 -3.10
N TYR A 168 -12.35 16.86 -3.09
CA TYR A 168 -13.01 15.65 -2.64
C TYR A 168 -12.56 15.21 -1.23
N ALA A 169 -11.70 15.98 -0.56
CA ALA A 169 -11.18 15.66 0.76
C ALA A 169 -12.31 15.42 1.78
N ASN A 170 -12.31 14.25 2.43
CA ASN A 170 -13.26 13.86 3.45
C ASN A 170 -12.71 12.68 4.29
N GLU A 171 -13.51 12.12 5.21
CA GLU A 171 -13.08 11.00 6.08
C GLU A 171 -12.73 9.70 5.33
N ARG A 172 -13.01 9.58 4.03
CA ARG A 172 -12.65 8.43 3.20
C ARG A 172 -11.70 8.75 2.06
N PHE A 173 -11.49 10.03 1.73
CA PHE A 173 -10.63 10.44 0.64
C PHE A 173 -9.63 11.49 1.13
N TYR A 174 -8.35 11.14 1.13
CA TYR A 174 -7.24 11.93 1.65
C TYR A 174 -6.27 12.29 0.53
N PRO A 175 -6.28 13.53 0.03
CA PRO A 175 -5.28 13.99 -0.93
C PRO A 175 -3.88 13.95 -0.33
N ALA A 176 -2.93 13.45 -1.11
CA ALA A 176 -1.54 13.28 -0.73
C ALA A 176 -0.65 13.53 -1.95
N VAL A 177 0.64 13.46 -1.82
CA VAL A 177 1.58 13.66 -2.92
C VAL A 177 2.58 12.50 -3.03
N ALA A 178 3.01 12.20 -4.27
CA ALA A 178 4.11 11.29 -4.50
C ALA A 178 5.24 11.95 -5.30
N ILE A 179 6.45 11.55 -4.99
CA ILE A 179 7.65 11.78 -5.80
C ILE A 179 7.94 10.45 -6.50
N HIS A 180 7.91 10.43 -7.84
CA HIS A 180 8.06 9.16 -8.54
C HIS A 180 9.32 8.40 -8.09
N SER A 181 10.52 8.90 -8.41
CA SER A 181 11.76 8.22 -8.01
C SER A 181 12.97 9.15 -8.13
N PRO A 182 14.13 8.82 -7.52
CA PRO A 182 15.32 9.65 -7.61
C PRO A 182 15.86 9.85 -9.03
N TYR A 183 15.66 8.88 -9.92
CA TYR A 183 16.14 8.98 -11.30
C TYR A 183 15.23 9.82 -12.22
N SER A 184 13.96 9.97 -11.88
CA SER A 184 12.94 10.51 -12.77
C SER A 184 12.39 11.87 -12.34
N VAL A 185 12.80 12.41 -11.20
CA VAL A 185 12.29 13.69 -10.68
C VAL A 185 13.42 14.71 -10.56
N HIS A 186 13.29 15.86 -11.25
CA HIS A 186 14.26 16.95 -11.18
C HIS A 186 14.33 17.53 -9.76
N PRO A 187 15.53 17.93 -9.25
CA PRO A 187 15.69 18.44 -7.88
C PRO A 187 14.81 19.67 -7.56
N PHE A 188 14.53 20.51 -8.53
CA PHE A 188 13.57 21.61 -8.35
C PHE A 188 12.17 21.11 -8.06
N LEU A 189 11.66 20.14 -8.85
CA LEU A 189 10.33 19.57 -8.68
C LEU A 189 10.24 18.84 -7.34
N LEU A 190 11.24 18.04 -7.00
CA LEU A 190 11.38 17.36 -5.70
C LEU A 190 11.20 18.37 -4.56
N ARG A 191 12.00 19.44 -4.55
CA ARG A 191 11.96 20.45 -3.48
C ARG A 191 10.59 21.14 -3.37
N GLU A 192 10.02 21.56 -4.50
CA GLU A 192 8.75 22.30 -4.48
C GLU A 192 7.56 21.42 -4.09
N VAL A 193 7.54 20.16 -4.52
CA VAL A 193 6.51 19.20 -4.10
C VAL A 193 6.61 18.89 -2.60
N LEU A 194 7.81 18.66 -2.08
CA LEU A 194 8.02 18.43 -0.64
C LEU A 194 7.71 19.69 0.19
N ARG A 195 7.90 20.88 -0.35
CA ARG A 195 7.46 22.14 0.29
C ARG A 195 5.93 22.18 0.41
N ILE A 196 5.20 21.86 -0.66
CA ILE A 196 3.73 21.78 -0.65
C ILE A 196 3.28 20.72 0.37
N ALA A 197 3.88 19.53 0.33
CA ALA A 197 3.55 18.45 1.27
C ALA A 197 3.69 18.88 2.74
N LYS A 198 4.74 19.62 3.05
CA LYS A 198 5.00 20.13 4.40
C LYS A 198 4.04 21.26 4.80
N GLU A 199 3.75 22.20 3.90
CA GLU A 199 2.83 23.32 4.15
C GLU A 199 1.39 22.88 4.33
N GLU A 200 0.96 21.85 3.58
CA GLU A 200 -0.40 21.31 3.60
C GLU A 200 -0.54 20.04 4.48
N GLU A 201 0.53 19.68 5.22
CA GLU A 201 0.59 18.48 6.08
C GLU A 201 0.18 17.18 5.35
N MET A 202 0.56 17.05 4.08
CA MET A 202 0.23 15.90 3.25
C MET A 202 1.20 14.75 3.47
N LEU A 203 0.69 13.51 3.40
CA LEU A 203 1.51 12.31 3.30
C LEU A 203 2.31 12.30 2.01
N VAL A 204 3.49 11.67 2.06
CA VAL A 204 4.37 11.52 0.91
C VAL A 204 4.66 10.06 0.63
N SER A 205 4.71 9.67 -0.66
CA SER A 205 5.19 8.38 -1.13
C SER A 205 6.27 8.57 -2.18
N THR A 206 7.17 7.61 -2.29
CA THR A 206 8.19 7.60 -3.34
C THR A 206 8.66 6.19 -3.65
N HIS A 207 8.95 5.87 -4.93
CA HIS A 207 9.73 4.70 -5.29
C HIS A 207 11.21 4.97 -5.01
N PHE A 208 11.91 3.98 -4.51
CA PHE A 208 13.30 4.16 -4.14
C PHE A 208 14.11 2.88 -4.29
N LEU A 209 15.19 2.97 -5.06
CA LEU A 209 16.15 1.90 -5.31
C LEU A 209 15.47 0.54 -5.59
N GLU A 210 14.55 0.59 -6.57
CA GLU A 210 13.77 -0.57 -6.97
C GLU A 210 14.59 -1.58 -7.77
N SER A 211 15.55 -1.12 -8.58
CA SER A 211 16.32 -1.99 -9.47
C SER A 211 17.84 -1.75 -9.37
N LYS A 212 18.61 -2.77 -9.76
CA LYS A 212 20.06 -2.66 -9.88
C LYS A 212 20.45 -1.57 -10.88
N ALA A 213 19.71 -1.44 -11.99
CA ALA A 213 19.95 -0.41 -13.00
C ALA A 213 19.77 1.01 -12.44
N GLU A 214 18.76 1.21 -11.58
CA GLU A 214 18.57 2.48 -10.86
C GLU A 214 19.78 2.79 -9.97
N ARG A 215 20.23 1.82 -9.16
CA ARG A 215 21.36 2.03 -8.26
C ARG A 215 22.64 2.37 -9.02
N GLU A 216 22.98 1.61 -10.08
CA GLU A 216 24.17 1.87 -10.92
C GLU A 216 24.12 3.25 -11.55
N TRP A 217 22.94 3.70 -11.99
CA TRP A 217 22.74 5.04 -12.55
C TRP A 217 22.99 6.14 -11.52
N LEU A 218 22.40 6.03 -10.34
CA LEU A 218 22.51 7.05 -9.29
C LEU A 218 23.91 7.15 -8.68
N GLU A 219 24.65 6.03 -8.61
CA GLU A 219 26.02 6.01 -8.06
C GLU A 219 27.09 6.42 -9.06
N SER A 220 26.97 6.01 -10.31
CA SER A 220 28.08 6.09 -11.26
C SER A 220 27.71 6.57 -12.66
N ASN A 221 26.44 6.92 -12.91
CA ASN A 221 25.93 7.32 -14.23
C ASN A 221 26.20 6.25 -15.30
N SER A 222 26.10 4.98 -14.92
CA SER A 222 26.39 3.83 -15.77
C SER A 222 25.25 2.80 -15.75
N GLY A 223 25.49 1.65 -16.37
CA GLY A 223 24.52 0.59 -16.45
C GLY A 223 23.44 0.83 -17.51
N GLU A 224 22.40 0.04 -17.49
CA GLU A 224 21.34 0.04 -18.52
C GLU A 224 20.56 1.37 -18.54
N PHE A 225 20.45 2.05 -17.40
CA PHE A 225 19.85 3.39 -17.38
C PHE A 225 20.66 4.45 -18.12
N ALA A 226 21.97 4.30 -18.26
CA ALA A 226 22.76 5.25 -19.06
C ALA A 226 22.35 5.24 -20.53
N GLU A 227 22.07 4.08 -21.11
CA GLU A 227 21.57 3.95 -22.48
C GLU A 227 20.12 4.46 -22.58
N PHE A 228 19.28 4.11 -21.64
CA PHE A 228 17.89 4.55 -21.55
C PHE A 228 17.78 6.08 -21.51
N PHE A 229 18.47 6.72 -20.57
CA PHE A 229 18.43 8.18 -20.42
C PHE A 229 19.06 8.94 -21.58
N LYS A 230 20.12 8.38 -22.16
CA LYS A 230 20.71 8.94 -23.39
C LYS A 230 19.73 8.88 -24.57
N LYS A 231 19.03 7.76 -24.73
CA LYS A 231 18.08 7.54 -25.83
C LYS A 231 16.86 8.45 -25.76
N PHE A 232 16.21 8.52 -24.59
CA PHE A 232 14.91 9.19 -24.45
C PHE A 232 15.01 10.64 -23.97
N PHE A 233 16.05 11.00 -23.23
CA PHE A 233 16.15 12.30 -22.57
C PHE A 233 17.44 13.07 -22.94
N ASN A 234 18.31 12.47 -23.76
CA ASN A 234 19.64 13.01 -24.09
C ASN A 234 20.45 13.37 -22.82
N ALA A 235 20.25 12.63 -21.75
CA ALA A 235 20.90 12.83 -20.47
C ALA A 235 22.05 11.81 -20.28
N THR A 236 23.15 12.29 -19.69
CA THR A 236 24.36 11.49 -19.41
C THR A 236 24.71 11.42 -17.94
N LYS A 237 23.91 12.06 -17.07
CA LYS A 237 24.09 12.08 -15.62
C LYS A 237 22.73 11.97 -14.92
N ALA A 238 22.72 11.30 -13.80
CA ALA A 238 21.60 11.28 -12.89
C ALA A 238 21.30 12.69 -12.35
N VAL A 239 20.03 12.99 -12.16
CA VAL A 239 19.56 14.29 -11.66
C VAL A 239 19.65 14.42 -10.13
N ASN A 240 19.70 13.31 -9.43
CA ASN A 240 19.91 13.23 -7.97
C ASN A 240 20.97 12.17 -7.65
N THR A 241 21.55 12.28 -6.47
CA THR A 241 22.29 11.18 -5.82
C THR A 241 21.40 10.51 -4.79
N ILE A 242 21.74 9.28 -4.40
CA ILE A 242 21.01 8.52 -3.36
C ILE A 242 20.96 9.32 -2.05
N GLU A 243 22.10 9.84 -1.61
CA GLU A 243 22.22 10.58 -0.35
C GLU A 243 21.41 11.90 -0.35
N GLU A 244 21.49 12.69 -1.41
CA GLU A 244 20.70 13.93 -1.53
C GLU A 244 19.22 13.65 -1.54
N PHE A 245 18.80 12.58 -2.22
CA PHE A 245 17.39 12.19 -2.28
C PHE A 245 16.86 11.80 -0.90
N ILE A 246 17.51 10.89 -0.16
CA ILE A 246 17.09 10.52 1.21
C ILE A 246 17.03 11.78 2.11
N LYS A 247 18.04 12.66 2.03
CA LYS A 247 18.10 13.89 2.85
C LYS A 247 16.95 14.86 2.56
N ALA A 248 16.44 14.90 1.33
CA ALA A 248 15.34 15.78 0.97
C ALA A 248 14.05 15.51 1.77
N PHE A 249 13.84 14.27 2.23
CA PHE A 249 12.64 13.86 2.99
C PHE A 249 12.77 14.04 4.52
N ARG A 250 13.86 14.61 5.02
CA ARG A 250 14.03 14.82 6.47
C ARG A 250 12.91 15.66 7.07
N GLY A 251 12.31 15.14 8.14
CA GLY A 251 11.19 15.77 8.83
C GLY A 251 9.88 15.76 8.04
N ILE A 252 9.76 14.89 7.03
CA ILE A 252 8.54 14.66 6.27
C ILE A 252 8.19 13.18 6.37
N HIS A 253 6.98 12.88 6.85
CA HIS A 253 6.49 11.50 6.98
C HIS A 253 6.28 10.89 5.59
N THR A 254 7.06 9.86 5.27
CA THR A 254 7.16 9.34 3.89
C THR A 254 7.16 7.81 3.85
N LEU A 255 6.50 7.25 2.82
CA LEU A 255 6.56 5.84 2.46
C LEU A 255 7.58 5.67 1.32
N PHE A 256 8.65 4.93 1.57
CA PHE A 256 9.65 4.56 0.57
C PHE A 256 9.32 3.17 0.03
N THR A 257 8.95 3.08 -1.24
CA THR A 257 8.49 1.84 -1.86
C THR A 257 9.63 1.10 -2.55
N HIS A 258 9.59 -0.23 -2.51
CA HIS A 258 10.53 -1.23 -3.00
C HIS A 258 11.80 -1.36 -2.16
N CYS A 259 12.73 -0.43 -2.24
CA CYS A 259 14.02 -0.42 -1.52
C CYS A 259 14.86 -1.71 -1.69
N THR A 260 14.64 -2.49 -2.76
CA THR A 260 15.24 -3.81 -2.95
C THR A 260 16.75 -3.76 -3.08
N GLN A 261 17.27 -2.62 -3.54
CA GLN A 261 18.70 -2.37 -3.73
C GLN A 261 19.28 -1.42 -2.68
N ALA A 262 18.49 -1.01 -1.69
CA ALA A 262 18.97 -0.18 -0.59
C ALA A 262 19.89 -0.96 0.36
N THR A 263 20.96 -0.32 0.82
CA THR A 263 21.84 -0.86 1.86
C THR A 263 21.16 -0.79 3.23
N LYS A 264 21.66 -1.55 4.19
CA LYS A 264 21.16 -1.49 5.57
C LYS A 264 21.32 -0.10 6.21
N GLU A 265 22.37 0.63 5.85
CA GLU A 265 22.62 2.00 6.30
C GLU A 265 21.60 2.98 5.74
N GLU A 266 21.25 2.86 4.45
CA GLU A 266 20.22 3.67 3.81
C GLU A 266 18.84 3.40 4.41
N ILE A 267 18.48 2.12 4.64
CA ILE A 267 17.24 1.75 5.34
C ILE A 267 17.18 2.37 6.75
N LYS A 268 18.27 2.26 7.52
CA LYS A 268 18.35 2.85 8.86
C LYS A 268 18.22 4.37 8.85
N GLU A 269 18.83 5.06 7.87
CA GLU A 269 18.67 6.52 7.74
C GLU A 269 17.22 6.91 7.39
N ILE A 270 16.52 6.12 6.56
CA ILE A 270 15.09 6.30 6.26
C ILE A 270 14.24 6.10 7.51
N GLU A 271 14.42 4.99 8.23
CA GLU A 271 13.63 4.67 9.43
C GLU A 271 13.89 5.60 10.61
N LYS A 272 15.09 6.17 10.71
CA LYS A 272 15.48 7.12 11.77
C LYS A 272 14.59 8.37 11.80
N GLU A 273 14.08 8.79 10.66
CA GLU A 273 13.13 9.90 10.53
C GLU A 273 11.67 9.48 10.78
N GLY A 274 11.40 8.22 11.17
CA GLY A 274 10.07 7.66 11.37
C GLY A 274 9.36 7.26 10.08
N ASN A 275 10.08 7.21 8.96
CA ASN A 275 9.56 6.80 7.66
C ASN A 275 9.34 5.29 7.56
N PHE A 276 8.57 4.87 6.57
CA PHE A 276 8.18 3.49 6.33
C PHE A 276 8.75 2.95 5.03
N ILE A 277 9.03 1.64 5.04
CA ILE A 277 9.42 0.88 3.83
C ILE A 277 8.22 0.07 3.37
N THR A 278 7.79 0.29 2.12
CA THR A 278 6.69 -0.45 1.50
C THR A 278 7.24 -1.54 0.57
N HIS A 279 7.03 -2.79 0.94
CA HIS A 279 7.50 -3.95 0.19
C HIS A 279 6.43 -4.44 -0.78
N CYS A 280 6.80 -4.67 -2.05
CA CYS A 280 5.94 -5.20 -3.12
C CYS A 280 6.52 -6.51 -3.67
N PRO A 281 6.39 -7.64 -2.93
CA PRO A 281 7.15 -8.87 -3.21
C PRO A 281 6.90 -9.46 -4.60
N ARG A 282 5.66 -9.45 -5.09
CA ARG A 282 5.34 -10.00 -6.41
C ARG A 282 5.85 -9.10 -7.53
N SER A 283 5.62 -7.79 -7.44
CA SER A 283 6.16 -6.82 -8.40
C SER A 283 7.69 -6.93 -8.48
N ASN A 284 8.39 -6.86 -7.36
CA ASN A 284 9.83 -7.00 -7.31
C ASN A 284 10.33 -8.31 -7.93
N ARG A 285 9.60 -9.42 -7.72
CA ARG A 285 9.94 -10.73 -8.30
C ARG A 285 9.69 -10.76 -9.80
N LEU A 286 8.57 -10.21 -10.26
CA LEU A 286 8.17 -10.22 -11.67
C LEU A 286 9.06 -9.30 -12.52
N LEU A 287 9.56 -8.22 -11.96
CA LEU A 287 10.51 -7.31 -12.63
C LEU A 287 11.98 -7.71 -12.42
N ASN A 288 12.25 -8.79 -11.68
CA ASN A 288 13.61 -9.21 -11.31
C ASN A 288 14.41 -8.11 -10.60
N SER A 289 13.72 -7.28 -9.84
CA SER A 289 14.30 -6.14 -9.12
C SER A 289 15.16 -6.55 -7.92
N GLY A 290 15.05 -7.81 -7.47
CA GLY A 290 15.75 -8.35 -6.32
C GLY A 290 14.82 -8.65 -5.14
N LYS A 291 15.42 -9.08 -4.02
CA LYS A 291 14.74 -9.38 -2.75
C LYS A 291 15.11 -8.33 -1.72
N LEU A 292 14.12 -7.63 -1.16
CA LEU A 292 14.33 -6.78 0.02
C LEU A 292 14.68 -7.66 1.23
N ASP A 293 15.73 -7.32 1.98
CA ASP A 293 16.03 -7.95 3.27
C ASP A 293 15.18 -7.29 4.36
N ILE A 294 14.10 -7.97 4.76
CA ILE A 294 13.14 -7.44 5.76
C ILE A 294 13.51 -7.75 7.21
N ASN A 295 14.63 -8.46 7.47
CA ASN A 295 14.96 -8.96 8.81
C ASN A 295 15.14 -7.86 9.86
N GLU A 296 15.65 -6.70 9.48
CA GLU A 296 15.95 -5.59 10.38
C GLU A 296 15.06 -4.36 10.16
N ILE A 297 13.99 -4.49 9.33
CA ILE A 297 13.06 -3.38 9.05
C ILE A 297 11.94 -3.39 10.09
N ASN A 298 11.86 -2.32 10.89
CA ASN A 298 10.81 -2.17 11.92
C ASN A 298 9.53 -1.57 11.34
N ASN A 299 9.68 -0.56 10.48
CA ASN A 299 8.58 0.18 9.86
C ASN A 299 8.24 -0.40 8.47
N LEU A 300 7.99 -1.72 8.42
CA LEU A 300 7.65 -2.43 7.19
C LEU A 300 6.14 -2.37 6.93
N THR A 301 5.77 -2.03 5.70
CA THR A 301 4.41 -2.24 5.15
C THR A 301 4.48 -3.14 3.91
N LEU A 302 3.33 -3.70 3.52
CA LEU A 302 3.21 -4.59 2.36
C LEU A 302 2.17 -4.02 1.40
N ALA A 303 2.49 -4.02 0.10
CA ALA A 303 1.61 -3.49 -0.95
C ALA A 303 1.66 -4.33 -2.23
N THR A 304 0.66 -4.14 -3.09
CA THR A 304 0.54 -4.91 -4.34
C THR A 304 1.30 -4.30 -5.50
N ASP A 305 1.60 -3.00 -5.43
CA ASP A 305 1.94 -2.24 -6.64
C ASP A 305 0.79 -2.28 -7.69
N GLY A 306 1.03 -1.86 -8.93
CA GLY A 306 0.04 -1.84 -10.00
C GLY A 306 0.06 -3.08 -10.89
N LEU A 307 -0.97 -3.22 -11.74
CA LEU A 307 -1.05 -4.30 -12.72
C LEU A 307 -0.06 -4.15 -13.89
N SER A 308 0.76 -3.10 -13.90
CA SER A 308 1.91 -2.98 -14.81
C SER A 308 3.01 -4.00 -14.51
N SER A 309 3.16 -4.37 -13.24
CA SER A 309 4.19 -5.27 -12.73
C SER A 309 3.63 -6.42 -11.88
N ASN A 310 2.30 -6.57 -11.84
CA ASN A 310 1.62 -7.59 -11.05
C ASN A 310 0.45 -8.19 -11.86
N TYR A 311 -0.06 -9.33 -11.42
CA TYR A 311 -1.21 -10.02 -12.06
C TYR A 311 -2.51 -9.90 -11.25
N SER A 312 -2.48 -9.37 -10.04
CA SER A 312 -3.61 -9.24 -9.14
C SER A 312 -3.37 -8.13 -8.11
N LEU A 313 -4.41 -7.42 -7.70
CA LEU A 313 -4.36 -6.47 -6.57
C LEU A 313 -4.84 -7.11 -5.25
N SER A 314 -4.85 -8.44 -5.16
CA SER A 314 -5.15 -9.17 -3.93
C SER A 314 -3.99 -9.06 -2.94
N LEU A 315 -4.24 -8.43 -1.79
CA LEU A 315 -3.25 -8.33 -0.72
C LEU A 315 -2.99 -9.69 -0.03
N LEU A 316 -3.97 -10.62 -0.06
CA LEU A 316 -3.76 -12.00 0.37
C LEU A 316 -2.70 -12.72 -0.47
N ASP A 317 -2.65 -12.45 -1.77
CA ASP A 317 -1.63 -13.03 -2.65
C ASP A 317 -0.24 -12.44 -2.36
N GLU A 318 -0.17 -11.15 -1.98
CA GLU A 318 1.09 -10.54 -1.52
C GLU A 318 1.58 -11.17 -0.21
N LEU A 319 0.68 -11.36 0.76
CA LEU A 319 1.00 -12.02 2.02
C LEU A 319 1.57 -13.43 1.78
N LYS A 320 0.95 -14.22 0.88
CA LYS A 320 1.44 -15.56 0.50
C LYS A 320 2.79 -15.49 -0.20
N ALA A 321 2.96 -14.56 -1.12
CA ALA A 321 4.22 -14.37 -1.84
C ALA A 321 5.35 -13.97 -0.89
N ALA A 322 5.12 -13.01 0.01
CA ALA A 322 6.08 -12.61 1.02
C ALA A 322 6.46 -13.77 1.95
N LEU A 323 5.47 -14.56 2.40
CA LEU A 323 5.70 -15.74 3.23
C LEU A 323 6.63 -16.77 2.56
N MET A 324 6.48 -16.98 1.25
CA MET A 324 7.32 -17.92 0.50
C MET A 324 8.68 -17.33 0.13
N LEU A 325 8.75 -16.02 -0.11
CA LEU A 325 9.98 -15.33 -0.52
C LEU A 325 11.00 -15.24 0.64
N HIS A 326 10.54 -15.01 1.86
CA HIS A 326 11.38 -14.79 3.04
C HIS A 326 11.55 -16.06 3.87
N SER A 327 12.01 -17.14 3.22
CA SER A 327 12.21 -18.48 3.81
C SER A 327 13.30 -18.56 4.90
N ASP A 328 14.09 -17.51 5.04
CA ASP A 328 15.10 -17.33 6.08
C ASP A 328 14.50 -16.93 7.45
N ILE A 329 13.21 -16.54 7.50
CA ILE A 329 12.50 -16.19 8.73
C ILE A 329 11.54 -17.34 9.12
N PRO A 330 11.48 -17.75 10.41
CA PRO A 330 10.53 -18.77 10.84
C PRO A 330 9.08 -18.45 10.46
N PRO A 331 8.32 -19.36 9.82
CA PRO A 331 7.03 -19.03 9.18
C PRO A 331 6.00 -18.39 10.10
N LYS A 332 5.88 -18.86 11.36
CA LYS A 332 4.93 -18.30 12.33
C LYS A 332 5.30 -16.86 12.74
N LYS A 333 6.60 -16.59 12.93
CA LYS A 333 7.09 -15.24 13.22
C LYS A 333 6.86 -14.32 12.03
N LEU A 334 7.20 -14.79 10.82
CA LEU A 334 6.99 -14.03 9.60
C LEU A 334 5.50 -13.71 9.39
N ALA A 335 4.62 -14.69 9.58
CA ALA A 335 3.17 -14.49 9.42
C ALA A 335 2.62 -13.38 10.32
N LEU A 336 3.02 -13.34 11.60
CA LEU A 336 2.65 -12.25 12.51
C LEU A 336 3.15 -10.90 12.02
N ASN A 337 4.42 -10.80 11.62
CA ASN A 337 5.01 -9.57 11.10
C ASN A 337 4.30 -9.08 9.82
N LEU A 338 3.89 -10.00 8.95
CA LEU A 338 3.16 -9.69 7.72
C LEU A 338 1.73 -9.21 7.99
N ILE A 339 1.03 -9.79 8.98
CA ILE A 339 -0.28 -9.27 9.41
C ILE A 339 -0.13 -7.86 9.98
N GLU A 340 0.88 -7.60 10.81
CA GLU A 340 1.17 -6.23 11.28
C GLU A 340 1.48 -5.27 10.12
N ALA A 341 2.22 -5.72 9.10
CA ALA A 341 2.59 -4.92 7.94
C ALA A 341 1.40 -4.46 7.09
N VAL A 342 0.27 -5.18 7.13
CA VAL A 342 -0.97 -4.82 6.42
C VAL A 342 -2.06 -4.27 7.34
N THR A 343 -1.78 -4.12 8.64
CA THR A 343 -2.70 -3.60 9.65
C THR A 343 -2.06 -2.45 10.42
N THR A 344 -1.56 -2.69 11.63
CA THR A 344 -1.06 -1.68 12.55
C THR A 344 0.09 -0.83 12.00
N LYS A 345 1.04 -1.43 11.29
CA LYS A 345 2.17 -0.70 10.70
C LYS A 345 1.71 0.14 9.50
N ALA A 346 0.85 -0.41 8.64
CA ALA A 346 0.28 0.34 7.52
C ALA A 346 -0.62 1.51 7.98
N SER A 347 -1.35 1.33 9.08
CA SER A 347 -2.11 2.41 9.73
C SER A 347 -1.20 3.57 10.16
N LYS A 348 -0.08 3.25 10.82
CA LYS A 348 0.93 4.24 11.23
C LYS A 348 1.59 4.90 10.01
N ALA A 349 1.87 4.13 8.96
CA ALA A 349 2.42 4.65 7.72
C ALA A 349 1.49 5.66 7.04
N LEU A 350 0.17 5.44 7.09
CA LEU A 350 -0.81 6.38 6.56
C LEU A 350 -1.28 7.44 7.58
N ASN A 351 -0.80 7.37 8.83
CA ASN A 351 -1.18 8.27 9.93
C ASN A 351 -2.70 8.38 10.12
N MET A 352 -3.40 7.23 10.15
CA MET A 352 -4.86 7.16 10.20
C MET A 352 -5.35 6.30 11.38
N PRO A 353 -6.52 6.58 11.99
CA PRO A 353 -7.11 5.79 13.08
C PRO A 353 -7.83 4.54 12.55
N ILE A 354 -7.10 3.67 11.84
CA ILE A 354 -7.53 2.42 11.22
C ILE A 354 -6.54 1.28 11.57
N GLY A 355 -6.70 0.09 11.02
CA GLY A 355 -5.71 -1.00 11.15
C GLY A 355 -5.52 -1.57 12.55
N GLU A 356 -6.35 -1.15 13.52
CA GLU A 356 -6.40 -1.69 14.89
C GLU A 356 -7.86 -1.81 15.33
N ILE A 357 -8.20 -2.94 15.96
CA ILE A 357 -9.47 -3.07 16.68
C ILE A 357 -9.29 -2.42 18.05
N LYS A 358 -9.65 -1.14 18.11
CA LYS A 358 -9.45 -0.26 19.26
C LYS A 358 -10.59 0.76 19.32
N GLU A 359 -11.07 1.06 20.55
CA GLU A 359 -12.09 2.07 20.78
C GLU A 359 -11.70 3.43 20.20
N GLY A 360 -12.63 4.06 19.49
CA GLY A 360 -12.43 5.34 18.79
C GLY A 360 -11.92 5.23 17.35
N ASN A 361 -11.33 4.10 16.95
CA ASN A 361 -10.94 3.86 15.56
C ASN A 361 -12.18 3.62 14.66
N PHE A 362 -12.04 3.84 13.37
CA PHE A 362 -13.08 3.51 12.41
C PHE A 362 -13.42 2.01 12.45
N ALA A 363 -14.70 1.68 12.32
CA ALA A 363 -15.18 0.31 12.27
C ALA A 363 -15.01 -0.30 10.87
N ASP A 364 -13.73 -0.44 10.48
CA ASP A 364 -13.29 -1.06 9.25
C ASP A 364 -12.76 -2.46 9.58
N PHE A 365 -13.41 -3.51 9.09
CA PHE A 365 -13.12 -4.89 9.44
C PHE A 365 -13.01 -5.79 8.21
N ALA A 366 -12.17 -6.81 8.32
CA ALA A 366 -12.12 -7.94 7.41
C ALA A 366 -12.25 -9.25 8.20
N ILE A 367 -13.14 -10.14 7.78
CA ILE A 367 -13.39 -11.41 8.43
C ILE A 367 -12.89 -12.53 7.53
N PHE A 368 -12.08 -13.41 8.08
CA PHE A 368 -11.56 -14.57 7.37
C PHE A 368 -11.92 -15.87 8.05
N GLU A 369 -12.19 -16.89 7.21
CA GLU A 369 -12.53 -18.23 7.65
C GLU A 369 -11.27 -19.09 7.81
N LEU A 370 -11.19 -19.81 8.92
CA LEU A 370 -10.18 -20.83 9.19
C LEU A 370 -10.77 -22.22 8.99
N PRO A 371 -9.97 -23.21 8.55
CA PRO A 371 -10.37 -24.59 8.54
C PRO A 371 -10.84 -25.05 9.93
N SER A 372 -11.96 -25.77 10.00
CA SER A 372 -12.55 -26.22 11.25
C SER A 372 -11.84 -27.43 11.85
N ASP A 373 -11.09 -28.16 11.04
CA ASP A 373 -10.41 -29.41 11.35
C ASP A 373 -8.93 -29.27 11.72
N LEU A 374 -8.43 -28.01 11.77
CA LEU A 374 -7.04 -27.75 12.12
C LEU A 374 -6.89 -27.34 13.59
N GLU A 375 -5.91 -27.95 14.25
CA GLU A 375 -5.44 -27.51 15.56
C GLU A 375 -4.49 -26.29 15.42
N TYR A 376 -4.63 -25.36 16.33
CA TYR A 376 -3.76 -24.19 16.45
C TYR A 376 -3.31 -24.03 17.89
N SER A 377 -2.04 -23.74 18.09
CA SER A 377 -1.43 -23.72 19.43
C SER A 377 -1.08 -22.31 19.93
N ASP A 378 -0.97 -21.34 19.01
CA ASP A 378 -0.50 -19.99 19.31
C ASP A 378 -0.91 -18.96 18.25
N SER A 379 -0.71 -17.69 18.53
CA SER A 379 -1.00 -16.58 17.61
C SER A 379 -0.28 -16.69 16.26
N GLY A 380 0.96 -17.20 16.27
CA GLY A 380 1.71 -17.42 15.03
C GLY A 380 1.09 -18.47 14.12
N SER A 381 0.52 -19.52 14.72
CA SER A 381 -0.24 -20.55 13.98
C SER A 381 -1.50 -19.96 13.34
N LEU A 382 -2.25 -19.15 14.07
CA LEU A 382 -3.46 -18.48 13.55
C LEU A 382 -3.14 -17.51 12.43
N ALA A 383 -2.10 -16.70 12.57
CA ALA A 383 -1.63 -15.80 11.50
C ALA A 383 -1.21 -16.60 10.25
N LEU A 384 -0.44 -17.67 10.42
CA LEU A 384 0.02 -18.52 9.32
C LEU A 384 -1.14 -19.17 8.59
N LEU A 385 -2.11 -19.71 9.32
CA LEU A 385 -3.31 -20.34 8.76
C LEU A 385 -4.18 -19.30 8.03
N SER A 386 -4.35 -18.10 8.59
CA SER A 386 -5.08 -17.01 7.92
C SER A 386 -4.48 -16.66 6.57
N ILE A 387 -3.15 -16.55 6.48
CA ILE A 387 -2.45 -16.22 5.22
C ILE A 387 -2.57 -17.39 4.23
N THR A 388 -2.31 -18.62 4.67
CA THR A 388 -2.16 -19.77 3.76
C THR A 388 -3.49 -20.31 3.26
N HIS A 389 -4.57 -20.28 4.08
CA HIS A 389 -5.86 -20.88 3.75
C HIS A 389 -6.88 -19.90 3.19
N SER A 390 -6.82 -18.61 3.56
CA SER A 390 -7.77 -17.63 3.03
C SER A 390 -7.58 -17.41 1.53
N LYS A 391 -8.69 -17.44 0.80
CA LYS A 391 -8.76 -17.11 -0.63
C LYS A 391 -9.35 -15.73 -0.84
N GLU A 392 -10.39 -15.41 -0.07
CA GLU A 392 -11.04 -14.10 -0.01
C GLU A 392 -11.58 -13.88 1.40
N ALA A 393 -11.94 -12.66 1.74
CA ALA A 393 -12.62 -12.37 3.00
C ALA A 393 -14.05 -12.92 2.98
N LYS A 394 -14.56 -13.40 4.10
CA LYS A 394 -15.95 -13.84 4.29
C LYS A 394 -16.91 -12.65 4.35
N ALA A 395 -16.45 -11.55 4.92
CA ALA A 395 -17.15 -10.28 4.99
C ALA A 395 -16.16 -9.12 5.16
N VAL A 396 -16.52 -7.96 4.64
CA VAL A 396 -15.77 -6.70 4.84
C VAL A 396 -16.73 -5.60 5.27
N TYR A 397 -16.31 -4.83 6.27
CA TYR A 397 -17.03 -3.69 6.79
C TYR A 397 -16.18 -2.43 6.64
N ILE A 398 -16.80 -1.31 6.25
CA ILE A 398 -16.17 0.01 6.20
C ILE A 398 -17.12 1.02 6.82
N ASN A 399 -16.63 1.84 7.76
CA ASN A 399 -17.46 2.73 8.57
C ASN A 399 -18.64 1.98 9.23
N GLY A 400 -18.43 0.75 9.65
CA GLY A 400 -19.47 -0.08 10.26
C GLY A 400 -20.53 -0.63 9.30
N GLU A 401 -20.44 -0.36 8.00
CA GLU A 401 -21.35 -0.88 7.00
C GLU A 401 -20.76 -2.11 6.30
N LYS A 402 -21.54 -3.19 6.24
CA LYS A 402 -21.16 -4.42 5.56
C LYS A 402 -21.23 -4.20 4.05
N LEU A 403 -20.13 -4.43 3.33
CA LEU A 403 -20.05 -4.25 1.89
C LEU A 403 -20.24 -5.56 1.11
N PHE A 404 -19.90 -6.69 1.72
CA PHE A 404 -20.22 -8.02 1.17
C PHE A 404 -20.10 -9.12 2.24
#